data_94d0e6448e7e01705bccdf7e4ddb7cee
#
_entry.id   94d0e6448e7e01705bccdf7e4ddb7cee
#
_cell.length_a   1.000
_cell.length_b   1.000
_cell.length_c   1.000
_cell.angle_alpha   90.00
_cell.angle_beta   90.00
_cell.angle_gamma   90.00
#
_symmetry.space_group_name_H-M   'P 1'
#
loop_
_entity.id
_entity.type
_entity.pdbx_description
1 polymer ?
#
loop_
_entity_poly.entity_id
_entity_poly.type
_entity_poly.pdbx_seq_one_letter_code
_entity_poly.pdbx_strand_id
1 'polypeptide(L)' 'MTAFLLTCFLNANIDSKIYFKDVNNCLYYAEKLTDQSVQIPEKVESYKCMCKLVAYVNEKKTKVY' A
#
# COMPACT_ATOMS: atom_id res chain seq x y z
N MET A 1 6.97 -11.02 13.46
CA MET A 1 5.90 -10.14 13.95
C MET A 1 4.74 -10.09 12.94
N THR A 2 3.56 -9.82 13.42
CA THR A 2 2.41 -9.55 12.55
C THR A 2 2.48 -8.13 12.03
N ALA A 3 2.20 -7.94 10.75
CA ALA A 3 2.25 -6.62 10.13
C ALA A 3 1.10 -6.46 9.13
N PHE A 4 0.91 -5.23 8.68
CA PHE A 4 -0.09 -4.90 7.68
C PHE A 4 0.63 -4.49 6.40
N LEU A 5 0.38 -5.22 5.33
CA LEU A 5 0.99 -4.96 4.04
C LEU A 5 0.12 -4.01 3.23
N LEU A 6 0.65 -2.83 2.96
CA LEU A 6 0.06 -1.90 2.03
C LEU A 6 0.56 -2.26 0.62
N THR A 7 -0.34 -2.71 -0.23
CA THR A 7 -0.03 -3.02 -1.63
C THR A 7 -0.73 -2.00 -2.50
N CYS A 8 0.03 -1.34 -3.35
CA CYS A 8 -0.49 -0.35 -4.29
C CYS A 8 -0.39 -0.89 -5.71
N PHE A 9 -1.48 -0.72 -6.45
CA PHE A 9 -1.60 -1.18 -7.84
C PHE A 9 -1.75 0.01 -8.77
N LEU A 10 -0.99 0.00 -9.84
CA LEU A 10 -1.13 0.96 -10.93
C LEU A 10 -1.53 0.17 -12.18
N ASN A 11 -2.75 0.41 -12.68
CA ASN A 11 -3.29 -0.29 -13.85
C ASN A 11 -3.21 -1.82 -13.72
N ALA A 12 -3.61 -2.36 -12.56
CA ALA A 12 -3.59 -3.78 -12.21
C ALA A 12 -2.19 -4.39 -12.01
N ASN A 13 -1.13 -3.59 -12.08
CA ASN A 13 0.23 -4.02 -11.76
C ASN A 13 0.64 -3.54 -10.37
N ILE A 14 1.40 -4.35 -9.66
CA ILE A 14 1.90 -3.97 -8.33
C ILE A 14 2.97 -2.90 -8.51
N ASP A 15 2.70 -1.72 -7.94
CA ASP A 15 3.62 -0.59 -7.98
C ASP A 15 4.52 -0.54 -6.75
N SER A 16 3.94 -0.75 -5.56
CA SER A 16 4.72 -0.70 -4.33
C SER A 16 4.13 -1.58 -3.25
N LYS A 17 4.99 -1.98 -2.31
CA LYS A 17 4.61 -2.74 -1.12
C LYS A 17 5.32 -2.12 0.09
N ILE A 18 4.55 -1.82 1.13
CA ILE A 18 5.08 -1.24 2.37
C ILE A 18 4.45 -1.97 3.55
N TYR A 19 5.28 -2.34 4.52
CA TYR A 19 4.81 -2.99 5.74
C TYR A 19 4.64 -1.98 6.85
N PHE A 20 3.52 -2.05 7.56
CA PHE A 20 3.20 -1.19 8.69
C PHE A 20 2.94 -2.03 9.95
N LYS A 21 3.35 -1.51 11.11
CA LYS A 21 3.07 -2.13 12.40
C LYS A 21 1.63 -1.92 12.85
N ASP A 22 1.00 -0.84 12.41
CA ASP A 22 -0.31 -0.39 12.84
C ASP A 22 -1.26 -0.35 11.64
N VAL A 23 -2.44 -0.98 11.80
CA VAL A 23 -3.45 -0.99 10.75
C VAL A 23 -3.96 0.41 10.44
N ASN A 24 -4.05 1.29 11.43
CA ASN A 24 -4.51 2.67 11.23
C ASN A 24 -3.56 3.43 10.29
N ASN A 25 -2.25 3.25 10.46
CA ASN A 25 -1.27 3.85 9.57
C ASN A 25 -1.38 3.27 8.16
N CYS A 26 -1.56 1.96 8.04
CA CYS A 26 -1.73 1.32 6.74
C CYS A 26 -2.96 1.87 6.00
N LEU A 27 -4.09 1.96 6.68
CA LEU A 27 -5.34 2.49 6.11
C LEU A 27 -5.21 3.97 5.76
N TYR A 28 -4.53 4.74 6.59
CA TYR A 28 -4.29 6.15 6.33
C TYR A 28 -3.52 6.36 5.02
N TYR A 29 -2.42 5.63 4.86
CA TYR A 29 -1.62 5.73 3.64
C TYR A 29 -2.36 5.18 2.42
N ALA A 30 -3.14 4.10 2.59
CA ALA A 30 -3.95 3.55 1.51
C ALA A 30 -4.95 4.60 0.98
N GLU A 31 -5.62 5.28 1.89
CA GLU A 31 -6.57 6.34 1.53
C GLU A 31 -5.88 7.51 0.84
N LYS A 32 -4.77 7.99 1.42
CA LYS A 32 -4.03 9.12 0.86
C LYS A 32 -3.49 8.83 -0.53
N LEU A 33 -2.90 7.66 -0.73
CA LEU A 33 -2.33 7.31 -2.04
C LEU A 33 -3.41 7.06 -3.08
N THR A 34 -4.55 6.49 -2.68
CA THR A 34 -5.67 6.29 -3.59
C THR A 34 -6.25 7.62 -4.07
N ASP A 35 -6.32 8.62 -3.20
CA ASP A 35 -6.82 9.95 -3.55
C ASP A 35 -5.86 10.74 -4.44
N GLN A 36 -4.60 10.34 -4.52
CA GLN A 36 -3.60 11.01 -5.34
C GLN A 36 -3.58 10.53 -6.79
N SER A 37 -4.62 9.85 -7.24
CA SER A 37 -4.72 9.45 -8.64
C SER A 37 -4.69 10.71 -9.53
N VAL A 38 -3.58 10.85 -10.27
CA VAL A 38 -3.39 11.99 -11.17
C VAL A 38 -4.27 11.78 -12.39
N GLN A 39 -5.26 12.64 -12.54
CA GLN A 39 -6.06 12.67 -13.77
C GLN A 39 -5.28 13.41 -14.84
N ILE A 40 -4.53 12.66 -15.62
CA ILE A 40 -3.97 13.19 -16.87
C ILE A 40 -5.06 13.02 -17.92
N PRO A 41 -5.48 14.08 -18.63
CA PRO A 41 -6.59 14.00 -19.58
C PRO A 41 -6.46 12.93 -20.67
N GLU A 42 -5.26 12.48 -20.96
CA GLU A 42 -4.98 11.49 -22.01
C GLU A 42 -4.84 10.06 -21.47
N LYS A 43 -4.66 9.88 -20.16
CA LYS A 43 -4.53 8.55 -19.54
C LYS A 43 -5.23 8.56 -18.20
N VAL A 44 -6.30 7.81 -18.09
CA VAL A 44 -6.89 7.51 -16.79
C VAL A 44 -6.08 6.38 -16.16
N GLU A 45 -5.12 6.72 -15.32
CA GLU A 45 -4.38 5.73 -14.54
C GLU A 45 -5.13 5.50 -13.23
N SER A 46 -5.58 4.27 -13.03
CA SER A 46 -6.23 3.87 -11.79
C SER A 46 -5.17 3.45 -10.78
N TYR A 47 -4.95 4.27 -9.76
CA TYR A 47 -4.05 3.96 -8.66
C TYR A 47 -4.87 3.53 -7.46
N LYS A 48 -4.66 2.30 -7.00
CA LYS A 48 -5.44 1.73 -5.91
C LYS A 48 -4.54 1.03 -4.92
N CYS A 49 -4.72 1.34 -3.64
CA CYS A 49 -3.97 0.72 -2.55
C CYS A 49 -4.92 -0.05 -1.63
N MET A 50 -4.42 -1.15 -1.08
CA MET A 50 -5.17 -1.94 -0.12
C MET A 50 -4.25 -2.46 0.98
N CYS A 51 -4.82 -2.64 2.18
CA CYS A 51 -4.11 -3.19 3.32
C CYS A 51 -4.49 -4.65 3.52
N LYS A 52 -3.49 -5.50 3.76
CA LYS A 52 -3.70 -6.90 4.02
C LYS A 52 -2.93 -7.33 5.27
N LEU A 53 -3.57 -8.14 6.12
CA LEU A 53 -2.90 -8.69 7.28
C LEU A 53 -1.91 -9.77 6.85
N VAL A 54 -0.66 -9.63 7.32
CA VAL A 54 0.38 -10.62 7.12
C VAL A 54 0.74 -11.21 8.48
N ALA A 55 0.51 -12.50 8.68
CA ALA A 55 0.66 -13.17 9.96
C ALA A 55 2.09 -13.18 10.47
N TYR A 56 3.07 -13.22 9.59
CA TYR A 56 4.47 -13.23 9.96
C TYR A 56 5.33 -12.41 9.01
N VAL A 57 6.10 -11.49 9.58
CA VAL A 57 7.08 -10.69 8.85
C VAL A 57 8.39 -10.74 9.63
N ASN A 58 9.48 -11.04 8.93
CA ASN A 58 10.81 -11.00 9.54
C ASN A 58 11.31 -9.55 9.58
N GLU A 59 11.18 -8.91 10.73
CA GLU A 59 11.55 -7.50 10.93
C GLU A 59 13.04 -7.23 10.78
N LYS A 60 13.88 -8.27 10.83
CA LYS A 60 15.32 -8.14 10.61
C LYS A 60 15.66 -8.02 9.13
N LYS A 61 14.84 -8.58 8.25
CA LYS A 61 15.04 -8.57 6.80
C LYS A 61 14.12 -7.59 6.08
N THR A 62 12.99 -7.28 6.69
CA THR A 62 11.97 -6.42 6.07
C THR A 62 11.72 -5.21 6.96
N LYS A 63 11.82 -4.03 6.36
CA LYS A 63 11.54 -2.80 7.10
C LYS A 63 10.04 -2.66 7.32
N VAL A 64 9.64 -2.46 8.59
CA VAL A 64 8.25 -2.30 8.99
C VAL A 64 8.09 -0.91 9.62
N TYR A 65 7.17 -0.14 9.07
CA TYR A 65 6.91 1.24 9.50
C TYR A 65 5.79 1.33 10.58
#